data_40f8cbe6ecba55321fddd07ee208d482
#
_entry.id   40f8cbe6ecba55321fddd07ee208d482
#
_cell.length_a   1.000
_cell.length_b   1.000
_cell.length_c   1.000
_cell.angle_alpha   90.00
_cell.angle_beta   90.00
_cell.angle_gamma   90.00
#
_symmetry.space_group_name_H-M   'P 1'
#
loop_
_entity.id
_entity.type
_entity.pdbx_description
1 polymer ?
#
loop_
_entity_poly.entity_id
_entity_poly.type
_entity_poly.pdbx_seq_one_letter_code
_entity_poly.pdbx_strand_id
1 'polypeptide(L)'
;MKRYCISLLAVLTLSASAQTKEFTILATNDMHAAVENFSRFAAIVDSVRALHPNLLLLSGGDNRTGNPINDMYPITGYPMVALMNSVKFDLSAVGNHEFDSKLDGFRELINLSNFRYVCANMYPNDTLRLHIEPYKFFERDGIRFCILGLIQVNRNGIPDAHPDAMRGITFRYPNDVAPEYKWLRDRCDVLILLTHNGYEADIELAKVFPEADLIVGGHSHTALEGNHLHSGVLITQAGKKLANVTEIKLKLQDGKVIDKQAHLIRIADCPRIDTAIQAMVDKFSDNPFLNRVLTQVPNGFSSKQELGCMMADAQRATTGADIAIQNCGGVRYETLPKGGMTVGDVLRLDPFGNELMVFNLTGAEVKELLKAICRADDYGPAFVSGITYQIDLG
;
A
#
# COMPACT_ATOMS: atom_id res chain seq x y z
N MET A 1 -23.89 -57.48 -61.67
CA MET A 1 -23.01 -56.38 -61.42
C MET A 1 -23.45 -55.64 -60.15
N LYS A 2 -22.76 -55.87 -59.02
CA LYS A 2 -23.09 -55.23 -57.76
C LYS A 2 -22.22 -53.94 -57.61
N ARG A 3 -22.84 -52.77 -57.60
CA ARG A 3 -22.16 -51.48 -57.38
C ARG A 3 -21.98 -51.26 -55.85
N TYR A 4 -20.76 -51.22 -55.40
CA TYR A 4 -20.43 -50.78 -54.03
C TYR A 4 -20.27 -49.25 -54.00
N CYS A 5 -21.18 -48.53 -53.27
CA CYS A 5 -20.98 -47.14 -52.95
C CYS A 5 -20.06 -47.04 -51.70
N ILE A 6 -18.85 -46.53 -51.87
CA ILE A 6 -17.95 -46.18 -50.75
C ILE A 6 -18.30 -44.77 -50.36
N SER A 7 -18.94 -44.63 -49.21
CA SER A 7 -19.17 -43.32 -48.56
C SER A 7 -17.88 -42.88 -47.86
N LEU A 8 -17.24 -41.85 -48.40
CA LEU A 8 -16.08 -41.20 -47.79
C LEU A 8 -16.54 -40.30 -46.65
N LEU A 9 -16.32 -40.73 -45.39
CA LEU A 9 -16.61 -39.93 -44.21
C LEU A 9 -15.43 -38.97 -44.02
N ALA A 10 -15.58 -37.69 -44.40
CA ALA A 10 -14.61 -36.66 -44.12
C ALA A 10 -14.70 -36.28 -42.65
N VAL A 11 -13.74 -36.71 -41.82
CA VAL A 11 -13.57 -36.25 -40.45
C VAL A 11 -12.92 -34.88 -40.50
N LEU A 12 -13.70 -33.83 -40.34
CA LEU A 12 -13.21 -32.48 -40.11
C LEU A 12 -12.63 -32.44 -38.69
N THR A 13 -11.32 -32.57 -38.56
CA THR A 13 -10.61 -32.23 -37.31
C THR A 13 -10.60 -30.71 -37.20
N LEU A 14 -11.50 -30.17 -36.40
CA LEU A 14 -11.42 -28.80 -35.89
C LEU A 14 -10.16 -28.72 -34.99
N SER A 15 -9.05 -28.26 -35.54
CA SER A 15 -7.92 -27.82 -34.74
C SER A 15 -8.36 -26.58 -33.97
N ALA A 16 -8.78 -26.76 -32.72
CA ALA A 16 -8.98 -25.65 -31.82
C ALA A 16 -7.58 -25.00 -31.65
N SER A 17 -7.35 -23.88 -32.32
CA SER A 17 -6.18 -23.05 -32.07
C SER A 17 -6.30 -22.59 -30.61
N ALA A 18 -5.32 -22.92 -29.79
CA ALA A 18 -5.26 -22.49 -28.42
C ALA A 18 -5.36 -20.96 -28.39
N GLN A 19 -6.46 -20.43 -27.84
CA GLN A 19 -6.72 -19.00 -27.82
C GLN A 19 -5.86 -18.36 -26.72
N THR A 20 -4.88 -17.55 -27.12
CA THR A 20 -4.08 -16.75 -26.19
C THR A 20 -4.82 -15.46 -25.89
N LYS A 21 -4.90 -15.09 -24.61
CA LYS A 21 -5.45 -13.82 -24.14
C LYS A 21 -4.37 -13.05 -23.39
N GLU A 22 -4.37 -11.74 -23.52
CA GLU A 22 -3.54 -10.85 -22.72
C GLU A 22 -4.43 -10.00 -21.82
N PHE A 23 -3.99 -9.75 -20.60
CA PHE A 23 -4.73 -8.95 -19.64
C PHE A 23 -3.80 -8.02 -18.89
N THR A 24 -4.24 -6.77 -18.65
CA THR A 24 -3.47 -5.75 -17.97
C THR A 24 -4.06 -5.45 -16.59
N ILE A 25 -3.21 -5.37 -15.58
CA ILE A 25 -3.52 -4.92 -14.23
C ILE A 25 -2.66 -3.70 -13.93
N LEU A 26 -3.24 -2.67 -13.34
CA LEU A 26 -2.52 -1.58 -12.70
C LEU A 26 -2.60 -1.75 -11.19
N ALA A 27 -1.49 -1.56 -10.50
CA ALA A 27 -1.42 -1.71 -9.05
C ALA A 27 -0.65 -0.58 -8.40
N THR A 28 -1.18 -0.10 -7.26
CA THR A 28 -0.52 0.84 -6.35
C THR A 28 -0.47 0.22 -4.95
N ASN A 29 0.34 0.79 -4.08
CA ASN A 29 0.38 0.48 -2.65
C ASN A 29 0.93 1.68 -1.90
N ASP A 30 0.72 1.73 -0.58
CA ASP A 30 1.33 2.72 0.31
C ASP A 30 1.20 4.15 -0.24
N MET A 31 0.00 4.49 -0.71
CA MET A 31 -0.25 5.82 -1.30
C MET A 31 -0.13 6.93 -0.25
N HIS A 32 -0.37 6.62 1.04
CA HIS A 32 -0.16 7.54 2.15
C HIS A 32 -0.69 8.94 1.88
N ALA A 33 -1.91 9.01 1.36
CA ALA A 33 -2.61 10.25 1.05
C ALA A 33 -1.82 11.22 0.14
N ALA A 34 -1.03 10.70 -0.80
CA ALA A 34 -0.30 11.52 -1.78
C ALA A 34 -1.23 12.15 -2.81
N VAL A 35 -2.15 13.02 -2.32
CA VAL A 35 -3.20 13.67 -3.14
C VAL A 35 -2.62 14.50 -4.27
N GLU A 36 -1.45 15.10 -4.07
CA GLU A 36 -0.76 15.95 -5.04
C GLU A 36 -0.29 15.22 -6.30
N ASN A 37 -0.08 13.91 -6.22
CA ASN A 37 0.35 13.07 -7.35
C ASN A 37 -0.84 12.48 -8.12
N PHE A 38 -2.05 12.64 -7.60
CA PHE A 38 -3.22 11.91 -8.08
C PHE A 38 -3.67 12.29 -9.48
N SER A 39 -3.51 13.57 -9.88
CA SER A 39 -3.90 14.03 -11.22
C SER A 39 -3.04 13.44 -12.34
N ARG A 40 -1.73 13.23 -12.10
CA ARG A 40 -0.84 12.54 -13.03
C ARG A 40 -1.10 11.03 -13.05
N PHE A 41 -1.31 10.43 -11.88
CA PHE A 41 -1.70 9.04 -11.76
C PHE A 41 -3.00 8.76 -12.53
N ALA A 42 -4.03 9.60 -12.39
CA ALA A 42 -5.28 9.49 -13.14
C ALA A 42 -5.05 9.54 -14.64
N ALA A 43 -4.19 10.45 -15.13
CA ALA A 43 -3.86 10.55 -16.56
C ALA A 43 -3.13 9.29 -17.08
N ILE A 44 -2.33 8.61 -16.25
CA ILE A 44 -1.73 7.31 -16.60
C ILE A 44 -2.82 6.24 -16.68
N VAL A 45 -3.67 6.15 -15.65
CA VAL A 45 -4.77 5.17 -15.62
C VAL A 45 -5.67 5.32 -16.84
N ASP A 46 -6.04 6.55 -17.21
CA ASP A 46 -6.87 6.81 -18.38
C ASP A 46 -6.18 6.41 -19.69
N SER A 47 -4.87 6.63 -19.77
CA SER A 47 -4.09 6.24 -20.97
C SER A 47 -4.04 4.74 -21.14
N VAL A 48 -3.81 4.00 -20.05
CA VAL A 48 -3.77 2.52 -20.09
C VAL A 48 -5.18 1.97 -20.30
N ARG A 49 -6.20 2.55 -19.66
CA ARG A 49 -7.60 2.14 -19.82
C ARG A 49 -8.13 2.37 -21.23
N ALA A 50 -7.65 3.39 -21.94
CA ALA A 50 -8.00 3.61 -23.35
C ALA A 50 -7.53 2.46 -24.26
N LEU A 51 -6.43 1.78 -23.90
CA LEU A 51 -5.90 0.61 -24.61
C LEU A 51 -6.47 -0.71 -24.08
N HIS A 52 -6.73 -0.76 -22.78
CA HIS A 52 -7.19 -1.93 -22.03
C HIS A 52 -8.43 -1.56 -21.18
N PRO A 53 -9.62 -1.41 -21.81
CA PRO A 53 -10.80 -0.85 -21.13
C PRO A 53 -11.30 -1.67 -19.93
N ASN A 54 -10.97 -2.95 -19.89
CA ASN A 54 -11.39 -3.88 -18.84
C ASN A 54 -10.29 -4.20 -17.82
N LEU A 55 -9.20 -3.40 -17.79
CA LEU A 55 -8.11 -3.57 -16.81
C LEU A 55 -8.66 -3.63 -15.37
N LEU A 56 -7.94 -4.30 -14.49
CA LEU A 56 -8.13 -4.20 -13.03
C LEU A 56 -7.19 -3.14 -12.46
N LEU A 57 -7.72 -2.29 -11.56
CA LEU A 57 -6.97 -1.30 -10.81
C LEU A 57 -7.01 -1.66 -9.32
N LEU A 58 -5.87 -2.08 -8.76
CA LEU A 58 -5.75 -2.65 -7.43
C LEU A 58 -4.88 -1.78 -6.50
N SER A 59 -5.17 -1.83 -5.21
CA SER A 59 -4.32 -1.23 -4.19
C SER A 59 -3.86 -2.26 -3.15
N GLY A 60 -2.56 -2.32 -2.90
CA GLY A 60 -1.94 -3.13 -1.84
C GLY A 60 -2.12 -2.55 -0.42
N GLY A 61 -3.04 -1.62 -0.19
CA GLY A 61 -3.32 -1.04 1.12
C GLY A 61 -2.51 0.22 1.44
N ASP A 62 -2.69 0.75 2.67
CA ASP A 62 -2.13 2.01 3.15
C ASP A 62 -2.42 3.19 2.21
N ASN A 63 -3.70 3.33 1.87
CA ASN A 63 -4.16 4.38 0.98
C ASN A 63 -4.16 5.75 1.66
N ARG A 64 -4.43 5.76 2.95
CA ARG A 64 -4.60 6.96 3.77
C ARG A 64 -3.40 7.18 4.69
N THR A 65 -3.45 8.26 5.46
CA THR A 65 -2.47 8.66 6.48
C THR A 65 -1.10 9.05 5.94
N GLY A 66 -0.74 10.31 6.22
CA GLY A 66 0.56 10.88 5.86
C GLY A 66 0.46 12.25 5.19
N ASN A 67 -0.77 12.78 5.02
CA ASN A 67 -0.99 14.12 4.47
C ASN A 67 -2.15 14.82 5.20
N PRO A 68 -1.91 15.96 5.86
CA PRO A 68 -2.93 16.67 6.62
C PRO A 68 -4.13 17.14 5.79
N ILE A 69 -3.97 17.31 4.47
CA ILE A 69 -5.10 17.57 3.55
C ILE A 69 -6.15 16.46 3.67
N ASN A 70 -5.71 15.23 3.83
CA ASN A 70 -6.56 14.05 3.97
C ASN A 70 -6.90 13.78 5.44
N ASP A 71 -5.89 13.88 6.32
CA ASP A 71 -5.97 13.38 7.68
C ASP A 71 -6.73 14.34 8.62
N MET A 72 -6.72 15.64 8.29
CA MET A 72 -7.46 16.68 9.00
C MET A 72 -8.74 17.14 8.28
N TYR A 73 -9.14 16.44 7.22
CA TYR A 73 -10.42 16.72 6.57
C TYR A 73 -11.59 16.40 7.51
N PRO A 74 -12.73 17.11 7.45
CA PRO A 74 -13.87 16.87 8.37
C PRO A 74 -14.31 15.41 8.46
N ILE A 75 -14.29 14.68 7.35
CA ILE A 75 -14.36 13.21 7.30
C ILE A 75 -12.94 12.73 6.99
N THR A 76 -12.23 12.33 8.03
CA THR A 76 -10.82 11.92 7.93
C THR A 76 -10.63 10.81 6.89
N GLY A 77 -9.77 11.05 5.89
CA GLY A 77 -9.51 10.08 4.82
C GLY A 77 -10.41 10.23 3.58
N TYR A 78 -11.46 11.06 3.64
CA TYR A 78 -12.40 11.24 2.52
C TYR A 78 -11.73 11.73 1.22
N PRO A 79 -10.78 12.71 1.22
CA PRO A 79 -10.13 13.13 -0.01
C PRO A 79 -9.54 11.98 -0.83
N MET A 80 -8.80 11.06 -0.16
CA MET A 80 -8.25 9.88 -0.86
C MET A 80 -9.33 8.96 -1.40
N VAL A 81 -10.35 8.64 -0.60
CA VAL A 81 -11.47 7.80 -1.05
C VAL A 81 -12.18 8.43 -2.25
N ALA A 82 -12.43 9.74 -2.23
CA ALA A 82 -13.06 10.46 -3.33
C ALA A 82 -12.22 10.39 -4.62
N LEU A 83 -10.91 10.57 -4.50
CA LEU A 83 -9.97 10.45 -5.63
C LEU A 83 -9.91 9.02 -6.16
N MET A 84 -9.79 8.01 -5.28
CA MET A 84 -9.81 6.59 -5.66
C MET A 84 -11.12 6.19 -6.35
N ASN A 85 -12.27 6.67 -5.86
CA ASN A 85 -13.58 6.47 -6.49
C ASN A 85 -13.62 7.07 -7.90
N SER A 86 -13.04 8.26 -8.08
CA SER A 86 -13.05 8.98 -9.36
C SER A 86 -12.25 8.25 -10.45
N VAL A 87 -11.09 7.66 -10.09
CA VAL A 87 -10.30 6.84 -11.03
C VAL A 87 -10.76 5.39 -11.11
N LYS A 88 -11.78 5.01 -10.35
CA LYS A 88 -12.46 3.70 -10.37
C LYS A 88 -11.50 2.56 -9.99
N PHE A 89 -10.99 2.59 -8.77
CA PHE A 89 -10.35 1.40 -8.19
C PHE A 89 -11.35 0.24 -8.11
N ASP A 90 -10.89 -0.98 -8.37
CA ASP A 90 -11.72 -2.19 -8.28
C ASP A 90 -11.67 -2.80 -6.88
N LEU A 91 -10.46 -2.84 -6.27
CA LEU A 91 -10.25 -3.51 -4.99
C LEU A 91 -9.04 -2.93 -4.24
N SER A 92 -9.09 -2.99 -2.91
CA SER A 92 -7.96 -2.65 -2.03
C SER A 92 -7.72 -3.76 -0.99
N ALA A 93 -6.45 -4.05 -0.69
CA ALA A 93 -6.10 -4.70 0.56
C ALA A 93 -6.41 -3.76 1.73
N VAL A 94 -6.54 -4.31 2.92
CA VAL A 94 -6.49 -3.56 4.17
C VAL A 94 -5.02 -3.43 4.57
N GLY A 95 -4.52 -2.20 4.73
CA GLY A 95 -3.23 -1.93 5.33
C GLY A 95 -3.35 -1.56 6.81
N ASN A 96 -2.23 -1.39 7.50
CA ASN A 96 -2.24 -1.03 8.92
C ASN A 96 -2.69 0.42 9.16
N HIS A 97 -2.40 1.33 8.24
CA HIS A 97 -2.84 2.73 8.34
C HIS A 97 -4.32 2.94 8.02
N GLU A 98 -5.05 1.97 7.51
CA GLU A 98 -6.51 2.02 7.44
C GLU A 98 -7.15 2.14 8.83
N PHE A 99 -6.45 1.71 9.90
CA PHE A 99 -6.92 1.78 11.29
C PHE A 99 -6.62 3.11 12.01
N ASP A 100 -5.86 4.03 11.45
CA ASP A 100 -5.44 5.26 12.14
C ASP A 100 -6.61 6.17 12.56
N SER A 101 -7.74 6.14 11.86
CA SER A 101 -8.98 6.81 12.28
C SER A 101 -9.84 5.98 13.22
N LYS A 102 -9.28 4.93 13.83
CA LYS A 102 -9.99 3.93 14.61
C LYS A 102 -11.06 3.21 13.76
N LEU A 103 -11.77 2.27 14.37
CA LEU A 103 -12.74 1.44 13.64
C LEU A 103 -13.91 2.24 13.05
N ASP A 104 -14.37 3.28 13.72
CA ASP A 104 -15.49 4.09 13.24
C ASP A 104 -15.11 4.85 11.97
N GLY A 105 -13.93 5.47 11.96
CA GLY A 105 -13.42 6.15 10.76
C GLY A 105 -13.16 5.18 9.62
N PHE A 106 -12.58 4.01 9.89
CA PHE A 106 -12.37 3.00 8.83
C PHE A 106 -13.72 2.49 8.26
N ARG A 107 -14.72 2.23 9.12
CA ARG A 107 -16.07 1.86 8.68
C ARG A 107 -16.69 2.95 7.80
N GLU A 108 -16.53 4.22 8.16
CA GLU A 108 -17.01 5.34 7.36
C GLU A 108 -16.36 5.36 5.98
N LEU A 109 -15.04 5.17 5.90
CA LEU A 109 -14.32 5.10 4.61
C LEU A 109 -14.76 3.92 3.75
N ILE A 110 -14.99 2.74 4.34
CA ILE A 110 -15.54 1.58 3.62
C ILE A 110 -16.92 1.93 3.01
N ASN A 111 -17.78 2.61 3.77
CA ASN A 111 -19.11 3.00 3.29
C ASN A 111 -19.07 4.06 2.19
N LEU A 112 -18.07 4.92 2.18
CA LEU A 112 -17.85 5.97 1.17
C LEU A 112 -17.14 5.45 -0.09
N SER A 113 -16.49 4.28 0.00
CA SER A 113 -15.74 3.69 -1.12
C SER A 113 -16.68 3.02 -2.14
N ASN A 114 -16.48 3.31 -3.42
CA ASN A 114 -17.14 2.59 -4.52
C ASN A 114 -16.44 1.26 -4.88
N PHE A 115 -15.25 1.03 -4.31
CA PHE A 115 -14.50 -0.22 -4.37
C PHE A 115 -14.63 -1.00 -3.06
N ARG A 116 -14.20 -2.25 -3.04
CA ARG A 116 -14.24 -3.09 -1.84
C ARG A 116 -12.85 -3.24 -1.23
N TYR A 117 -12.83 -3.50 0.09
CA TYR A 117 -11.64 -3.97 0.79
C TYR A 117 -11.73 -5.49 0.98
N VAL A 118 -10.58 -6.16 0.92
CA VAL A 118 -10.47 -7.61 1.19
C VAL A 118 -9.41 -7.90 2.24
N CYS A 119 -9.71 -8.84 3.14
CA CYS A 119 -8.77 -9.33 4.13
C CYS A 119 -9.24 -10.67 4.71
N ALA A 120 -8.50 -11.75 4.49
CA ALA A 120 -8.85 -13.10 4.91
C ALA A 120 -8.38 -13.46 6.31
N ASN A 121 -7.35 -12.77 6.82
CA ASN A 121 -6.76 -13.06 8.11
C ASN A 121 -7.16 -12.07 9.22
N MET A 122 -8.24 -11.31 9.00
CA MET A 122 -8.85 -10.38 9.94
C MET A 122 -10.24 -10.86 10.33
N TYR A 123 -10.51 -11.00 11.62
CA TYR A 123 -11.75 -11.54 12.17
C TYR A 123 -12.40 -10.53 13.13
N PRO A 124 -13.22 -9.60 12.62
CA PRO A 124 -13.99 -8.69 13.46
C PRO A 124 -15.08 -9.46 14.20
N ASN A 125 -15.34 -9.09 15.45
CA ASN A 125 -16.49 -9.64 16.16
C ASN A 125 -17.82 -9.10 15.57
N ASP A 126 -18.92 -9.81 15.77
CA ASP A 126 -20.22 -9.51 15.15
C ASP A 126 -20.77 -8.13 15.49
N THR A 127 -20.33 -7.52 16.61
CA THR A 127 -20.81 -6.22 17.06
C THR A 127 -20.23 -5.06 16.24
N LEU A 128 -19.08 -5.26 15.60
CA LEU A 128 -18.37 -4.21 14.86
C LEU A 128 -19.01 -3.86 13.51
N ARG A 129 -19.85 -4.75 12.94
CA ARG A 129 -20.51 -4.56 11.64
C ARG A 129 -19.53 -4.09 10.54
N LEU A 130 -18.31 -4.64 10.56
CA LEU A 130 -17.28 -4.34 9.57
C LEU A 130 -17.37 -5.37 8.43
N HIS A 131 -17.87 -4.95 7.27
CA HIS A 131 -18.10 -5.84 6.13
C HIS A 131 -16.87 -5.85 5.21
N ILE A 132 -15.92 -6.73 5.52
CA ILE A 132 -14.74 -7.00 4.68
C ILE A 132 -14.76 -8.47 4.29
N GLU A 133 -14.76 -8.70 2.98
CA GLU A 133 -14.76 -10.05 2.43
C GLU A 133 -13.32 -10.62 2.46
N PRO A 134 -13.11 -11.92 2.64
CA PRO A 134 -11.77 -12.49 2.59
C PRO A 134 -11.17 -12.46 1.18
N TYR A 135 -11.99 -12.58 0.16
CA TYR A 135 -11.60 -12.59 -1.25
C TYR A 135 -12.72 -12.04 -2.13
N LYS A 136 -12.37 -11.73 -3.39
CA LYS A 136 -13.34 -11.27 -4.41
C LYS A 136 -13.11 -11.98 -5.73
N PHE A 137 -14.20 -12.36 -6.40
CA PHE A 137 -14.19 -12.83 -7.78
C PHE A 137 -14.49 -11.68 -8.74
N PHE A 138 -13.78 -11.65 -9.86
CA PHE A 138 -14.05 -10.79 -11.01
C PHE A 138 -14.09 -11.64 -12.28
N GLU A 139 -14.90 -11.23 -13.24
CA GLU A 139 -14.81 -11.72 -14.61
C GLU A 139 -14.57 -10.51 -15.52
N ARG A 140 -13.49 -10.54 -16.29
CA ARG A 140 -13.10 -9.52 -17.25
C ARG A 140 -12.58 -10.22 -18.53
N ASP A 141 -13.06 -9.83 -19.69
CA ASP A 141 -12.68 -10.42 -20.98
C ASP A 141 -12.79 -11.95 -21.04
N GLY A 142 -13.77 -12.52 -20.29
CA GLY A 142 -13.94 -13.96 -20.14
C GLY A 142 -12.77 -14.65 -19.44
N ILE A 143 -12.04 -13.92 -18.56
CA ILE A 143 -11.05 -14.43 -17.63
C ILE A 143 -11.62 -14.29 -16.23
N ARG A 144 -11.58 -15.38 -15.46
CA ARG A 144 -12.04 -15.41 -14.06
C ARG A 144 -10.86 -15.15 -13.15
N PHE A 145 -10.93 -14.06 -12.40
CA PHE A 145 -9.97 -13.69 -11.37
C PHE A 145 -10.52 -14.03 -9.99
N CYS A 146 -9.68 -14.54 -9.12
CA CYS A 146 -9.92 -14.55 -7.68
C CYS A 146 -8.81 -13.77 -6.99
N ILE A 147 -9.17 -12.84 -6.10
CA ILE A 147 -8.24 -11.97 -5.38
C ILE A 147 -8.48 -12.18 -3.88
N LEU A 148 -7.50 -12.77 -3.19
CA LEU A 148 -7.48 -13.03 -1.75
C LEU A 148 -6.74 -11.91 -1.04
N GLY A 149 -7.33 -11.27 -0.03
CA GLY A 149 -6.72 -10.21 0.76
C GLY A 149 -5.96 -10.73 1.96
N LEU A 150 -4.80 -10.14 2.31
CA LEU A 150 -4.02 -10.49 3.50
C LEU A 150 -3.33 -9.24 4.07
N ILE A 151 -3.29 -9.12 5.39
CA ILE A 151 -2.57 -8.07 6.11
C ILE A 151 -1.49 -8.66 7.00
N GLN A 152 -0.37 -7.94 7.15
CA GLN A 152 0.72 -8.30 8.06
C GLN A 152 0.24 -8.38 9.52
N VAL A 153 0.92 -9.22 10.29
CA VAL A 153 0.69 -9.39 11.73
C VAL A 153 2.05 -9.43 12.42
N ASN A 154 2.28 -8.52 13.35
CA ASN A 154 3.50 -8.43 14.11
C ASN A 154 3.56 -9.46 15.27
N ARG A 155 4.65 -9.44 16.06
CA ARG A 155 4.87 -10.38 17.18
C ARG A 155 3.83 -10.28 18.29
N ASN A 156 3.07 -9.18 18.35
CA ASN A 156 1.99 -8.99 19.33
C ASN A 156 0.65 -9.57 18.82
N GLY A 157 0.62 -10.18 17.64
CA GLY A 157 -0.57 -10.79 17.06
C GLY A 157 -1.54 -9.79 16.41
N ILE A 158 -1.10 -8.58 16.12
CA ILE A 158 -1.88 -7.51 15.47
C ILE A 158 -1.06 -6.83 14.38
N PRO A 159 -1.68 -6.15 13.41
CA PRO A 159 -1.00 -5.25 12.48
C PRO A 159 -0.23 -4.11 13.18
N ASP A 160 0.70 -3.47 12.45
CA ASP A 160 1.50 -2.34 12.95
C ASP A 160 0.66 -1.06 13.03
N ALA A 161 -0.34 -1.08 13.91
CA ALA A 161 -1.22 0.02 14.23
C ALA A 161 -1.48 0.09 15.74
N HIS A 162 -2.06 1.19 16.21
CA HIS A 162 -2.34 1.35 17.64
C HIS A 162 -3.35 0.28 18.10
N PRO A 163 -3.08 -0.49 19.19
CA PRO A 163 -3.94 -1.59 19.63
C PRO A 163 -5.40 -1.18 19.86
N ASP A 164 -5.64 0.03 20.39
CA ASP A 164 -6.99 0.55 20.64
C ASP A 164 -7.79 0.80 19.36
N ALA A 165 -7.10 1.00 18.23
CA ALA A 165 -7.73 1.19 16.93
C ALA A 165 -8.32 -0.09 16.35
N MET A 166 -7.91 -1.24 16.87
CA MET A 166 -8.32 -2.57 16.39
C MET A 166 -9.08 -3.37 17.45
N ARG A 167 -9.58 -2.71 18.48
CA ARG A 167 -10.28 -3.36 19.61
C ARG A 167 -11.51 -4.14 19.13
N GLY A 168 -11.54 -5.44 19.40
CA GLY A 168 -12.62 -6.33 18.95
C GLY A 168 -12.37 -7.01 17.61
N ILE A 169 -11.16 -6.86 17.05
CA ILE A 169 -10.69 -7.64 15.90
C ILE A 169 -9.60 -8.59 16.37
N THR A 170 -9.65 -9.83 15.90
CA THR A 170 -8.54 -10.80 16.02
C THR A 170 -7.90 -10.99 14.65
N PHE A 171 -6.61 -11.27 14.67
CA PHE A 171 -5.83 -11.51 13.46
C PHE A 171 -5.08 -12.83 13.56
N ARG A 172 -4.81 -13.44 12.42
CA ARG A 172 -3.94 -14.62 12.31
C ARG A 172 -2.81 -14.33 11.30
N TYR A 173 -1.70 -15.01 11.44
CA TYR A 173 -0.59 -14.82 10.51
C TYR A 173 -0.99 -15.18 9.07
N PRO A 174 -0.59 -14.37 8.06
CA PRO A 174 -0.92 -14.63 6.65
C PRO A 174 -0.53 -16.03 6.17
N ASN A 175 0.66 -16.50 6.56
CA ASN A 175 1.18 -17.80 6.15
C ASN A 175 0.38 -19.00 6.73
N ASP A 176 -0.33 -18.79 7.85
CA ASP A 176 -1.19 -19.81 8.43
C ASP A 176 -2.58 -19.83 7.77
N VAL A 177 -3.05 -18.66 7.33
CA VAL A 177 -4.40 -18.51 6.78
C VAL A 177 -4.45 -18.75 5.27
N ALA A 178 -3.50 -18.26 4.51
CA ALA A 178 -3.51 -18.37 3.05
C ALA A 178 -3.72 -19.81 2.55
N PRO A 179 -3.05 -20.86 3.13
CA PRO A 179 -3.23 -22.24 2.69
C PRO A 179 -4.67 -22.77 2.82
N GLU A 180 -5.48 -22.21 3.72
CA GLU A 180 -6.90 -22.58 3.88
C GLU A 180 -7.75 -22.20 2.64
N TYR A 181 -7.21 -21.32 1.78
CA TYR A 181 -7.87 -20.80 0.57
C TYR A 181 -7.32 -21.41 -0.73
N LYS A 182 -6.49 -22.47 -0.70
CA LYS A 182 -5.95 -23.13 -1.90
C LYS A 182 -7.03 -23.62 -2.86
N TRP A 183 -8.20 -23.98 -2.36
CA TRP A 183 -9.35 -24.39 -3.15
C TRP A 183 -9.85 -23.30 -4.13
N LEU A 184 -9.49 -22.01 -3.92
CA LEU A 184 -9.81 -20.92 -4.83
C LEU A 184 -9.19 -21.12 -6.22
N ARG A 185 -8.03 -21.82 -6.29
CA ARG A 185 -7.36 -22.12 -7.57
C ARG A 185 -8.28 -22.85 -8.56
N ASP A 186 -9.15 -23.72 -8.07
CA ASP A 186 -10.08 -24.48 -8.90
C ASP A 186 -11.27 -23.64 -9.40
N ARG A 187 -11.41 -22.43 -8.93
CA ARG A 187 -12.54 -21.54 -9.21
C ARG A 187 -12.20 -20.37 -10.13
N CYS A 188 -10.91 -20.17 -10.49
CA CYS A 188 -10.46 -19.03 -11.27
C CYS A 188 -9.37 -19.44 -12.29
N ASP A 189 -9.19 -18.59 -13.28
CA ASP A 189 -8.13 -18.70 -14.27
C ASP A 189 -6.86 -17.99 -13.78
N VAL A 190 -7.03 -16.91 -12.99
CA VAL A 190 -5.95 -16.14 -12.35
C VAL A 190 -6.23 -16.00 -10.85
N LEU A 191 -5.26 -16.43 -10.03
CA LEU A 191 -5.31 -16.31 -8.57
C LEU A 191 -4.30 -15.27 -8.10
N ILE A 192 -4.80 -14.20 -7.49
CA ILE A 192 -4.00 -13.07 -6.99
C ILE A 192 -4.07 -13.01 -5.47
N LEU A 193 -2.94 -12.84 -4.81
CA LEU A 193 -2.88 -12.42 -3.42
C LEU A 193 -2.69 -10.89 -3.40
N LEU A 194 -3.62 -10.18 -2.80
CA LEU A 194 -3.56 -8.73 -2.62
C LEU A 194 -3.16 -8.48 -1.17
N THR A 195 -1.89 -8.18 -0.95
CA THR A 195 -1.29 -8.23 0.39
C THR A 195 -0.86 -6.86 0.87
N HIS A 196 -0.91 -6.69 2.19
CA HIS A 196 -0.20 -5.63 2.88
C HIS A 196 0.72 -6.26 3.94
N ASN A 197 1.76 -6.98 3.48
CA ASN A 197 2.53 -7.91 4.29
C ASN A 197 4.04 -7.58 4.34
N GLY A 198 4.53 -6.82 3.36
CA GLY A 198 5.94 -6.53 3.15
C GLY A 198 6.62 -7.52 2.21
N TYR A 199 7.62 -7.05 1.44
CA TYR A 199 8.24 -7.82 0.37
C TYR A 199 8.86 -9.15 0.84
N GLU A 200 9.65 -9.11 1.93
CA GLU A 200 10.28 -10.31 2.48
C GLU A 200 9.25 -11.33 2.97
N ALA A 201 8.17 -10.86 3.58
CA ALA A 201 7.09 -11.74 4.04
C ALA A 201 6.29 -12.30 2.84
N ASP A 202 6.13 -11.55 1.76
CA ASP A 202 5.50 -12.01 0.52
C ASP A 202 6.34 -13.09 -0.18
N ILE A 203 7.68 -13.05 -0.09
CA ILE A 203 8.55 -14.14 -0.55
C ILE A 203 8.27 -15.43 0.21
N GLU A 204 8.14 -15.35 1.54
CA GLU A 204 7.80 -16.52 2.36
C GLU A 204 6.36 -17.00 2.08
N LEU A 205 5.42 -16.07 1.88
CA LEU A 205 4.05 -16.40 1.49
C LEU A 205 4.00 -17.14 0.14
N ALA A 206 4.78 -16.73 -0.85
CA ALA A 206 4.88 -17.41 -2.14
C ALA A 206 5.39 -18.86 -2.02
N LYS A 207 6.20 -19.18 -1.00
CA LYS A 207 6.65 -20.56 -0.74
C LYS A 207 5.54 -21.44 -0.19
N VAL A 208 4.67 -20.89 0.68
CA VAL A 208 3.57 -21.65 1.31
C VAL A 208 2.31 -21.68 0.46
N PHE A 209 2.19 -20.76 -0.51
CA PHE A 209 1.06 -20.69 -1.43
C PHE A 209 1.50 -20.52 -2.91
N PRO A 210 2.27 -21.48 -3.46
CA PRO A 210 2.78 -21.42 -4.83
C PRO A 210 1.69 -21.57 -5.90
N GLU A 211 0.46 -21.86 -5.52
CA GLU A 211 -0.70 -21.92 -6.40
C GLU A 211 -1.15 -20.54 -6.90
N ALA A 212 -0.70 -19.45 -6.27
CA ALA A 212 -0.97 -18.09 -6.72
C ALA A 212 -0.17 -17.76 -8.00
N ASP A 213 -0.77 -16.98 -8.89
CA ASP A 213 -0.08 -16.47 -10.07
C ASP A 213 0.69 -15.18 -9.76
N LEU A 214 0.15 -14.35 -8.88
CA LEU A 214 0.59 -12.98 -8.62
C LEU A 214 0.38 -12.62 -7.15
N ILE A 215 1.34 -11.89 -6.58
CA ILE A 215 1.19 -11.10 -5.35
C ILE A 215 1.29 -9.63 -5.70
N VAL A 216 0.26 -8.86 -5.38
CA VAL A 216 0.28 -7.40 -5.38
C VAL A 216 0.42 -6.97 -3.92
N GLY A 217 1.64 -6.58 -3.54
CA GLY A 217 2.02 -6.32 -2.16
C GLY A 217 2.07 -4.84 -1.78
N GLY A 218 2.36 -4.60 -0.50
CA GLY A 218 2.55 -3.30 0.11
C GLY A 218 3.35 -3.38 1.42
N HIS A 219 3.26 -2.38 2.28
CA HIS A 219 3.83 -2.26 3.63
C HIS A 219 5.33 -1.92 3.68
N SER A 220 6.20 -2.61 2.96
CA SER A 220 7.66 -2.36 3.01
C SER A 220 8.12 -1.19 2.15
N HIS A 221 7.21 -0.53 1.41
CA HIS A 221 7.52 0.59 0.51
C HIS A 221 8.54 0.26 -0.59
N THR A 222 8.70 -1.00 -0.93
CA THR A 222 9.69 -1.45 -1.90
C THR A 222 9.24 -1.13 -3.32
N ALA A 223 10.11 -0.53 -4.12
CA ALA A 223 9.85 -0.33 -5.55
C ALA A 223 10.49 -1.48 -6.34
N LEU A 224 9.65 -2.42 -6.81
CA LEU A 224 10.11 -3.61 -7.52
C LEU A 224 9.99 -3.39 -9.03
N GLU A 225 11.13 -3.14 -9.68
CA GLU A 225 11.19 -3.02 -11.15
C GLU A 225 11.43 -4.38 -11.78
N GLY A 226 10.63 -4.74 -12.77
CA GLY A 226 10.73 -6.00 -13.49
C GLY A 226 10.09 -7.19 -12.78
N ASN A 227 10.51 -8.39 -13.17
CA ASN A 227 9.85 -9.63 -12.74
C ASN A 227 10.55 -10.25 -11.53
N HIS A 228 9.99 -10.06 -10.35
CA HIS A 228 10.43 -10.70 -9.12
C HIS A 228 9.66 -12.00 -8.91
N LEU A 229 10.19 -13.11 -9.44
CA LEU A 229 9.57 -14.44 -9.38
C LEU A 229 10.11 -15.23 -8.18
N HIS A 230 9.22 -15.65 -7.28
CA HIS A 230 9.53 -16.51 -6.15
C HIS A 230 8.57 -17.70 -6.12
N SER A 231 9.09 -18.92 -6.11
CA SER A 231 8.29 -20.16 -6.19
C SER A 231 7.28 -20.18 -7.36
N GLY A 232 7.61 -19.49 -8.47
CA GLY A 232 6.71 -19.36 -9.64
C GLY A 232 5.66 -18.24 -9.50
N VAL A 233 5.57 -17.56 -8.38
CA VAL A 233 4.66 -16.43 -8.14
C VAL A 233 5.37 -15.13 -8.46
N LEU A 234 4.74 -14.24 -9.25
CA LEU A 234 5.24 -12.89 -9.50
C LEU A 234 4.87 -12.00 -8.31
N ILE A 235 5.85 -11.33 -7.69
CA ILE A 235 5.63 -10.38 -6.59
C ILE A 235 5.86 -8.96 -7.11
N THR A 236 4.94 -8.04 -6.80
CA THR A 236 5.01 -6.64 -7.21
C THR A 236 4.73 -5.69 -6.07
N GLN A 237 5.47 -4.57 -6.03
CA GLN A 237 5.19 -3.39 -5.20
C GLN A 237 5.62 -2.13 -5.95
N ALA A 238 4.85 -1.06 -5.84
CA ALA A 238 5.05 0.19 -6.56
C ALA A 238 5.89 1.25 -5.80
N GLY A 239 6.39 0.90 -4.62
CA GLY A 239 7.04 1.86 -3.72
C GLY A 239 6.05 2.54 -2.78
N LYS A 240 6.12 3.85 -2.61
CA LYS A 240 5.25 4.64 -1.72
C LYS A 240 4.83 5.97 -2.33
N LYS A 241 3.79 6.59 -1.75
CA LYS A 241 3.35 7.99 -2.02
C LYS A 241 3.09 8.27 -3.50
N LEU A 242 2.54 7.30 -4.22
CA LEU A 242 2.31 7.41 -5.66
C LEU A 242 3.56 7.88 -6.43
N ALA A 243 4.74 7.40 -6.04
CA ALA A 243 5.94 7.60 -6.83
C ALA A 243 5.85 6.84 -8.16
N ASN A 244 5.27 5.65 -8.12
CA ASN A 244 5.06 4.80 -9.28
C ASN A 244 3.67 4.16 -9.24
N VAL A 245 3.27 3.59 -10.37
CA VAL A 245 2.23 2.58 -10.52
C VAL A 245 2.85 1.37 -11.23
N THR A 246 2.53 0.16 -10.78
CA THR A 246 2.99 -1.06 -11.46
C THR A 246 2.00 -1.41 -12.56
N GLU A 247 2.47 -1.55 -13.80
CA GLU A 247 1.74 -2.20 -14.88
C GLU A 247 2.13 -3.67 -14.93
N ILE A 248 1.14 -4.57 -14.84
CA ILE A 248 1.32 -6.02 -14.85
C ILE A 248 0.60 -6.55 -16.09
N LYS A 249 1.31 -7.32 -16.91
CA LYS A 249 0.77 -7.99 -18.10
C LYS A 249 0.79 -9.48 -17.88
N LEU A 250 -0.39 -10.07 -18.00
CA LEU A 250 -0.59 -11.52 -17.92
C LEU A 250 -0.93 -12.05 -19.29
N LYS A 251 -0.28 -13.14 -19.70
CA LYS A 251 -0.63 -13.88 -20.91
C LYS A 251 -1.20 -15.21 -20.49
N LEU A 252 -2.41 -15.51 -20.98
CA LEU A 252 -3.11 -16.75 -20.69
C LEU A 252 -3.26 -17.58 -21.94
N GLN A 253 -3.22 -18.90 -21.77
CA GLN A 253 -3.56 -19.89 -22.78
C GLN A 253 -4.43 -20.96 -22.14
N ASP A 254 -5.60 -21.21 -22.70
CA ASP A 254 -6.57 -22.22 -22.22
C ASP A 254 -6.91 -22.06 -20.74
N GLY A 255 -7.10 -20.82 -20.28
CA GLY A 255 -7.44 -20.49 -18.89
C GLY A 255 -6.29 -20.61 -17.88
N LYS A 256 -5.03 -20.70 -18.35
CA LYS A 256 -3.84 -20.75 -17.49
C LYS A 256 -2.89 -19.63 -17.83
N VAL A 257 -2.31 -19.01 -16.81
CA VAL A 257 -1.26 -18.02 -16.97
C VAL A 257 0.01 -18.70 -17.46
N ILE A 258 0.51 -18.27 -18.62
CA ILE A 258 1.72 -18.81 -19.26
C ILE A 258 2.90 -17.83 -19.27
N ASP A 259 2.62 -16.53 -19.10
CA ASP A 259 3.63 -15.50 -18.97
C ASP A 259 3.13 -14.36 -18.05
N LYS A 260 4.05 -13.74 -17.32
CA LYS A 260 3.80 -12.67 -16.36
C LYS A 260 4.92 -11.65 -16.46
N GLN A 261 4.56 -10.39 -16.65
CA GLN A 261 5.52 -9.29 -16.73
C GLN A 261 5.03 -8.13 -15.87
N ALA A 262 5.96 -7.45 -15.21
CA ALA A 262 5.69 -6.26 -14.44
C ALA A 262 6.76 -5.20 -14.70
N HIS A 263 6.35 -3.93 -14.72
CA HIS A 263 7.26 -2.80 -14.73
C HIS A 263 6.64 -1.61 -14.00
N LEU A 264 7.49 -0.70 -13.52
CA LEU A 264 7.07 0.51 -12.85
C LEU A 264 6.92 1.66 -13.86
N ILE A 265 5.78 2.34 -13.79
CA ILE A 265 5.58 3.61 -14.49
C ILE A 265 5.77 4.71 -13.45
N ARG A 266 6.82 5.53 -13.59
CA ARG A 266 7.04 6.70 -12.70
C ARG A 266 5.99 7.75 -12.96
N ILE A 267 5.25 8.12 -11.92
CA ILE A 267 4.15 9.09 -12.04
C ILE A 267 4.68 10.49 -12.35
N ALA A 268 5.84 10.86 -11.81
CA ALA A 268 6.47 12.15 -12.08
C ALA A 268 6.86 12.36 -13.56
N ASP A 269 7.10 11.27 -14.30
CA ASP A 269 7.49 11.33 -15.71
C ASP A 269 6.26 11.51 -16.64
N CYS A 270 5.04 11.42 -16.11
CA CYS A 270 3.84 11.68 -16.89
C CYS A 270 3.71 13.19 -17.18
N PRO A 271 3.76 13.62 -18.45
CA PRO A 271 3.65 15.05 -18.78
C PRO A 271 2.21 15.57 -18.69
N ARG A 272 1.24 14.66 -18.60
CA ARG A 272 -0.19 15.02 -18.58
C ARG A 272 -0.72 14.97 -17.16
N ILE A 273 -1.75 15.78 -16.92
CA ILE A 273 -2.58 15.75 -15.72
C ILE A 273 -4.04 15.55 -16.14
N ASP A 274 -4.80 14.86 -15.35
CA ASP A 274 -6.26 14.89 -15.43
C ASP A 274 -6.76 16.17 -14.77
N THR A 275 -7.39 17.05 -15.55
CA THR A 275 -7.82 18.36 -15.07
C THR A 275 -9.00 18.30 -14.10
N ALA A 276 -9.86 17.29 -14.23
CA ALA A 276 -10.99 17.12 -13.31
C ALA A 276 -10.49 16.63 -11.93
N ILE A 277 -9.54 15.70 -11.93
CA ILE A 277 -8.88 15.24 -10.71
C ILE A 277 -8.03 16.37 -10.10
N GLN A 278 -7.33 17.17 -10.92
CA GLN A 278 -6.59 18.33 -10.41
C GLN A 278 -7.51 19.33 -9.71
N ALA A 279 -8.67 19.63 -10.28
CA ALA A 279 -9.64 20.51 -9.63
C ALA A 279 -10.16 19.95 -8.27
N MET A 280 -10.28 18.63 -8.15
CA MET A 280 -10.59 18.00 -6.86
C MET A 280 -9.44 18.17 -5.86
N VAL A 281 -8.20 17.93 -6.30
CA VAL A 281 -7.00 18.09 -5.47
C VAL A 281 -6.88 19.54 -4.99
N ASP A 282 -7.04 20.52 -5.88
CA ASP A 282 -6.99 21.96 -5.55
C ASP A 282 -8.04 22.31 -4.49
N LYS A 283 -9.28 21.81 -4.66
CA LYS A 283 -10.36 22.01 -3.69
C LYS A 283 -10.05 21.42 -2.32
N PHE A 284 -9.46 20.22 -2.25
CA PHE A 284 -9.08 19.61 -0.99
C PHE A 284 -7.88 20.32 -0.33
N SER A 285 -6.99 20.88 -1.14
CA SER A 285 -5.78 21.59 -0.71
C SER A 285 -6.05 23.05 -0.27
N ASP A 286 -7.22 23.60 -0.58
CA ASP A 286 -7.60 24.96 -0.18
C ASP A 286 -7.93 25.01 1.33
N ASN A 287 -6.89 24.99 2.15
CA ASN A 287 -6.98 25.02 3.60
C ASN A 287 -6.03 26.11 4.17
N PRO A 288 -6.55 27.32 4.48
CA PRO A 288 -5.74 28.43 4.99
C PRO A 288 -4.96 28.10 6.28
N PHE A 289 -5.48 27.21 7.12
CA PHE A 289 -4.78 26.77 8.33
C PHE A 289 -3.50 25.99 7.99
N LEU A 290 -3.60 25.04 7.07
CA LEU A 290 -2.45 24.22 6.65
C LEU A 290 -1.40 25.05 5.90
N ASN A 291 -1.84 26.06 5.14
CA ASN A 291 -0.99 26.90 4.34
C ASN A 291 -0.31 28.03 5.14
N ARG A 292 -0.65 28.18 6.42
CA ARG A 292 -0.05 29.22 7.28
C ARG A 292 1.43 28.92 7.50
N VAL A 293 2.30 29.87 7.11
CA VAL A 293 3.75 29.81 7.31
C VAL A 293 4.07 30.03 8.80
N LEU A 294 4.81 29.11 9.38
CA LEU A 294 5.28 29.17 10.78
C LEU A 294 6.64 29.83 10.89
N THR A 295 7.56 29.51 10.00
CA THR A 295 8.93 30.03 10.00
C THR A 295 9.54 29.96 8.60
N GLN A 296 10.68 30.64 8.42
CA GLN A 296 11.51 30.54 7.22
C GLN A 296 12.66 29.57 7.44
N VAL A 297 12.85 28.67 6.49
CA VAL A 297 13.98 27.70 6.48
C VAL A 297 14.90 28.08 5.34
N PRO A 298 15.92 28.92 5.57
CA PRO A 298 16.72 29.53 4.50
C PRO A 298 17.53 28.52 3.68
N ASN A 299 17.92 27.41 4.30
CA ASN A 299 18.73 26.37 3.63
C ASN A 299 17.92 25.11 3.27
N GLY A 300 16.68 25.00 3.77
CA GLY A 300 15.92 23.74 3.71
C GLY A 300 16.53 22.67 4.63
N PHE A 301 16.04 21.44 4.46
CA PHE A 301 16.59 20.22 5.07
C PHE A 301 16.88 19.23 3.94
N SER A 302 18.13 18.77 3.85
CA SER A 302 18.62 17.96 2.73
C SER A 302 18.45 16.45 2.97
N SER A 303 18.11 16.05 4.19
CA SER A 303 18.01 14.65 4.57
C SER A 303 16.98 14.44 5.68
N LYS A 304 16.47 13.21 5.74
CA LYS A 304 15.62 12.72 6.84
C LYS A 304 16.33 12.85 8.20
N GLN A 305 17.65 12.69 8.23
CA GLN A 305 18.44 12.84 9.45
C GLN A 305 18.36 14.26 9.99
N GLU A 306 18.52 15.29 9.14
CA GLU A 306 18.41 16.69 9.55
C GLU A 306 17.02 17.01 10.08
N LEU A 307 15.97 16.50 9.43
CA LEU A 307 14.58 16.65 9.86
C LEU A 307 14.32 15.95 11.21
N GLY A 308 14.80 14.73 11.36
CA GLY A 308 14.66 13.97 12.61
C GLY A 308 15.41 14.60 13.79
N CYS A 309 16.60 15.12 13.55
CA CYS A 309 17.33 15.87 14.57
C CYS A 309 16.62 17.18 14.93
N MET A 310 16.08 17.92 13.95
CA MET A 310 15.25 19.11 14.20
C MET A 310 14.02 18.79 15.05
N MET A 311 13.34 17.67 14.79
CA MET A 311 12.21 17.21 15.61
C MET A 311 12.66 16.91 17.06
N ALA A 312 13.77 16.15 17.22
CA ALA A 312 14.32 15.84 18.54
C ALA A 312 14.75 17.13 19.30
N ASP A 313 15.34 18.10 18.60
CA ASP A 313 15.68 19.41 19.18
C ASP A 313 14.45 20.16 19.67
N ALA A 314 13.37 20.16 18.87
CA ALA A 314 12.10 20.81 19.26
C ALA A 314 11.45 20.11 20.47
N GLN A 315 11.45 18.77 20.51
CA GLN A 315 10.95 17.98 21.63
C GLN A 315 11.73 18.28 22.91
N ARG A 316 13.07 18.29 22.84
CA ARG A 316 13.94 18.61 23.96
C ARG A 316 13.69 20.04 24.47
N ALA A 317 13.62 21.00 23.56
CA ALA A 317 13.37 22.40 23.93
C ALA A 317 12.00 22.60 24.61
N THR A 318 10.96 21.88 24.12
CA THR A 318 9.59 21.97 24.65
C THR A 318 9.46 21.34 26.04
N THR A 319 10.13 20.23 26.30
CA THR A 319 10.04 19.46 27.53
C THR A 319 11.05 19.88 28.57
N GLY A 320 12.14 20.56 28.19
CA GLY A 320 13.27 20.85 29.07
C GLY A 320 14.09 19.62 29.47
N ALA A 321 13.90 18.50 28.80
CA ALA A 321 14.63 17.26 29.05
C ALA A 321 16.12 17.40 28.64
N ASP A 322 17.01 16.62 29.27
CA ASP A 322 18.44 16.59 28.92
C ASP A 322 18.67 15.98 27.54
N ILE A 323 17.87 14.98 27.18
CA ILE A 323 17.96 14.19 25.94
C ILE A 323 16.56 14.04 25.35
N ALA A 324 16.46 14.11 24.02
CA ALA A 324 15.27 13.67 23.29
C ALA A 324 15.65 12.59 22.25
N ILE A 325 14.73 11.67 22.01
CA ILE A 325 14.89 10.54 21.08
C ILE A 325 13.66 10.47 20.20
N GLN A 326 13.86 10.59 18.89
CA GLN A 326 12.84 10.44 17.85
C GLN A 326 13.12 9.19 17.05
N ASN A 327 12.15 8.28 16.95
CA ASN A 327 12.29 7.07 16.11
C ASN A 327 12.30 7.43 14.62
N CYS A 328 13.05 6.66 13.83
CA CYS A 328 13.22 6.91 12.40
C CYS A 328 11.89 6.80 11.63
N GLY A 329 11.06 5.80 11.94
CA GLY A 329 9.75 5.60 11.31
C GLY A 329 8.76 6.74 11.55
N GLY A 330 8.89 7.49 12.66
CA GLY A 330 8.07 8.65 12.98
C GLY A 330 8.38 9.90 12.15
N VAL A 331 9.48 9.92 11.38
CA VAL A 331 9.85 11.04 10.50
C VAL A 331 9.43 10.72 9.07
N ARG A 332 8.39 11.37 8.55
CA ARG A 332 7.72 10.98 7.29
C ARG A 332 8.16 11.76 6.05
N TYR A 333 9.12 12.67 6.19
CA TYR A 333 9.79 13.37 5.09
C TYR A 333 11.25 12.94 4.92
N GLU A 334 11.70 12.92 3.66
CA GLU A 334 13.10 12.70 3.31
C GLU A 334 13.86 14.02 3.25
N THR A 335 13.21 15.08 2.74
CA THR A 335 13.79 16.43 2.58
C THR A 335 12.70 17.49 2.71
N LEU A 336 13.08 18.72 3.07
CA LEU A 336 12.20 19.88 3.00
C LEU A 336 12.94 21.01 2.27
N PRO A 337 12.34 21.59 1.19
CA PRO A 337 13.00 22.65 0.42
C PRO A 337 13.15 23.94 1.25
N LYS A 338 14.08 24.79 0.84
CA LYS A 338 14.19 26.14 1.40
C LYS A 338 12.91 26.96 1.17
N GLY A 339 12.55 27.76 2.12
CA GLY A 339 11.36 28.65 2.03
C GLY A 339 10.58 28.70 3.31
N GLY A 340 9.29 28.99 3.21
CA GLY A 340 8.38 28.98 4.35
C GLY A 340 8.02 27.56 4.75
N MET A 341 8.28 27.18 5.99
CA MET A 341 7.74 25.96 6.58
C MET A 341 6.33 26.23 7.09
N THR A 342 5.36 25.50 6.58
CA THR A 342 3.95 25.67 6.91
C THR A 342 3.48 24.75 8.04
N VAL A 343 2.29 25.01 8.57
CA VAL A 343 1.60 24.07 9.48
C VAL A 343 1.44 22.71 8.81
N GLY A 344 1.07 22.70 7.52
CA GLY A 344 0.94 21.46 6.75
C GLY A 344 2.23 20.66 6.65
N ASP A 345 3.39 21.32 6.52
CA ASP A 345 4.69 20.64 6.47
C ASP A 345 5.02 19.97 7.80
N VAL A 346 4.78 20.65 8.93
CA VAL A 346 5.00 20.08 10.27
C VAL A 346 4.09 18.88 10.51
N LEU A 347 2.80 18.99 10.15
CA LEU A 347 1.85 17.88 10.30
C LEU A 347 2.13 16.70 9.36
N ARG A 348 2.72 16.94 8.18
CA ARG A 348 3.19 15.85 7.31
C ARG A 348 4.45 15.18 7.81
N LEU A 349 5.28 15.91 8.59
CA LEU A 349 6.51 15.38 9.16
C LEU A 349 6.20 14.32 10.24
N ASP A 350 5.19 14.57 11.08
CA ASP A 350 4.63 13.61 12.06
C ASP A 350 3.09 13.61 11.97
N PRO A 351 2.50 12.77 11.13
CA PRO A 351 1.06 12.76 10.91
C PRO A 351 0.28 11.92 11.94
N PHE A 352 0.94 11.33 12.94
CA PHE A 352 0.34 10.32 13.82
C PHE A 352 -0.32 10.90 15.05
N GLY A 353 -0.14 12.21 15.34
CA GLY A 353 -0.63 12.82 16.57
C GLY A 353 0.06 12.25 17.81
N ASN A 354 1.34 11.94 17.71
CA ASN A 354 2.13 11.40 18.80
C ASN A 354 2.19 12.37 19.99
N GLU A 355 2.23 11.82 21.21
CA GLU A 355 2.43 12.56 22.44
C GLU A 355 3.87 12.44 22.94
N LEU A 356 4.36 13.47 23.60
CA LEU A 356 5.69 13.44 24.21
C LEU A 356 5.62 12.77 25.60
N MET A 357 6.46 11.76 25.80
CA MET A 357 6.64 11.09 27.07
C MET A 357 7.99 11.48 27.69
N VAL A 358 8.00 11.87 28.98
CA VAL A 358 9.22 12.22 29.70
C VAL A 358 9.50 11.18 30.78
N PHE A 359 10.71 10.63 30.76
CA PHE A 359 11.17 9.60 31.70
C PHE A 359 12.41 10.07 32.45
N ASN A 360 12.57 9.62 33.69
CA ASN A 360 13.80 9.74 34.46
C ASN A 360 14.57 8.41 34.30
N LEU A 361 15.68 8.43 33.57
CA LEU A 361 16.49 7.27 33.25
C LEU A 361 17.94 7.49 33.69
N THR A 362 18.61 6.43 34.10
CA THR A 362 20.07 6.43 34.27
C THR A 362 20.77 6.35 32.90
N GLY A 363 22.05 6.73 32.85
CA GLY A 363 22.85 6.62 31.61
C GLY A 363 22.95 5.16 31.09
N ALA A 364 22.90 4.17 31.99
CA ALA A 364 22.87 2.76 31.60
C ALA A 364 21.56 2.39 30.91
N GLU A 365 20.41 2.85 31.42
CA GLU A 365 19.10 2.63 30.79
C GLU A 365 18.97 3.33 29.45
N VAL A 366 19.46 4.56 29.32
CA VAL A 366 19.52 5.29 28.04
C VAL A 366 20.34 4.48 27.01
N LYS A 367 21.48 3.91 27.43
CA LYS A 367 22.29 3.07 26.54
C LYS A 367 21.55 1.82 26.07
N GLU A 368 20.83 1.12 26.95
CA GLU A 368 20.04 -0.05 26.58
C GLU A 368 18.83 0.31 25.70
N LEU A 369 18.19 1.47 25.97
CA LEU A 369 17.12 1.99 25.11
C LEU A 369 17.61 2.26 23.68
N LEU A 370 18.75 2.94 23.51
CA LEU A 370 19.34 3.19 22.19
C LEU A 370 19.70 1.90 21.47
N LYS A 371 20.27 0.90 22.18
CA LYS A 371 20.55 -0.41 21.60
C LYS A 371 19.25 -1.12 21.16
N ALA A 372 18.21 -1.05 21.95
CA ALA A 372 16.93 -1.69 21.63
C ALA A 372 16.30 -1.06 20.37
N ILE A 373 16.29 0.25 20.28
CA ILE A 373 15.77 0.98 19.10
C ILE A 373 16.56 0.63 17.84
N CYS A 374 17.91 0.65 17.92
CA CYS A 374 18.74 0.32 16.75
C CYS A 374 18.61 -1.13 16.27
N ARG A 375 18.12 -2.06 17.12
CA ARG A 375 17.90 -3.47 16.77
C ARG A 375 16.47 -3.78 16.32
N ALA A 376 15.52 -2.98 16.78
CA ALA A 376 14.09 -3.24 16.58
C ALA A 376 13.50 -2.49 15.40
N ASP A 377 14.18 -1.46 14.90
CA ASP A 377 13.65 -0.58 13.89
C ASP A 377 14.22 -0.94 12.51
N ASP A 378 13.42 -1.59 11.68
CA ASP A 378 13.71 -1.85 10.27
C ASP A 378 13.88 -0.55 9.45
N TYR A 379 13.51 0.60 10.02
CA TYR A 379 13.60 1.94 9.40
C TYR A 379 14.92 2.68 9.67
N GLY A 380 15.79 2.15 10.52
CA GLY A 380 17.10 2.70 10.84
C GLY A 380 17.21 3.29 12.26
N PRO A 381 18.39 3.84 12.61
CA PRO A 381 18.67 4.34 13.95
C PRO A 381 17.82 5.56 14.31
N ALA A 382 17.56 5.73 15.62
CA ALA A 382 16.83 6.89 16.12
C ALA A 382 17.61 8.20 15.94
N PHE A 383 16.88 9.29 15.75
CA PHE A 383 17.43 10.64 15.81
C PHE A 383 17.43 11.14 17.25
N VAL A 384 18.48 11.87 17.62
CA VAL A 384 18.67 12.30 19.02
C VAL A 384 19.02 13.77 19.13
N SER A 385 18.70 14.36 20.30
CA SER A 385 19.13 15.69 20.72
C SER A 385 19.69 15.63 22.14
N GLY A 386 20.71 16.44 22.45
CA GLY A 386 21.37 16.48 23.75
C GLY A 386 22.39 15.35 24.02
N ILE A 387 22.53 14.41 23.11
CA ILE A 387 23.48 13.29 23.17
C ILE A 387 24.01 12.97 21.77
N THR A 388 25.19 12.39 21.70
CA THR A 388 25.73 11.75 20.50
C THR A 388 26.01 10.28 20.78
N TYR A 389 25.78 9.41 19.81
CA TYR A 389 26.06 7.98 19.93
C TYR A 389 26.65 7.43 18.65
N GLN A 390 27.38 6.34 18.76
CA GLN A 390 27.96 5.61 17.65
C GLN A 390 27.46 4.16 17.72
N ILE A 391 27.01 3.63 16.60
CA ILE A 391 26.59 2.24 16.45
C ILE A 391 27.75 1.47 15.85
N ASP A 392 28.16 0.41 16.55
CA ASP A 392 29.04 -0.62 16.01
C ASP A 392 28.16 -1.79 15.58
N LEU A 393 28.11 -2.06 14.30
CA LEU A 393 27.27 -3.12 13.73
C LEU A 393 27.97 -4.49 13.75
N GLY A 394 29.20 -4.58 14.31
CA GLY A 394 29.90 -5.86 14.53
C GLY A 394 30.50 -6.44 13.26
#